data_6c114f5ade6543c529ac856bbb6c534e
#
_entry.id   6c114f5ade6543c529ac856bbb6c534e
#
_cell.length_a   1.000
_cell.length_b   1.000
_cell.length_c   1.000
_cell.angle_alpha   90.00
_cell.angle_beta   90.00
_cell.angle_gamma   90.00
#
_symmetry.space_group_name_H-M   'P 1'
#
loop_
_entity.id
_entity.type
_entity.pdbx_description
1 polymer ?
#
loop_
_entity_poly.entity_id
_entity_poly.type
_entity_poly.pdbx_seq_one_letter_code
_entity_poly.pdbx_strand_id
1 'polypeptide(L)'
;HTRSKRDWSSDVCSSDLNTADLATKAGAVVRHEYSQGKGNVIRRMFREIDAQCYIMVDGDDTYPAEYGKQMANLVLKKRTDMVVGDRLSSTYFDENKRPFHNFGNCIVRGSINRLFKTDIRDIMTGYRAFSYLFVKSFPVLSKGFEIETEMTIHAVDKNMLVDNVIIEYRDRPDGSESKLNTYTDGMKVLFTIIKLFKGYRPFQFFGSMAFLLMIIAAGLFIPVFMTYLHTGLVPNFPTLIVSGFIALAALQAFFSGLILSTIVQKNRQDFEFKLQLITNKIDNEKDN
;
A
#
# COMPACT_ATOMS: atom_id res chain seq x y z
N HIS A 1 36.36 -1.95 -3.84
CA HIS A 1 35.92 -1.83 -5.25
C HIS A 1 34.49 -1.26 -5.27
N THR A 2 34.39 0.05 -5.26
CA THR A 2 33.16 0.80 -5.45
C THR A 2 32.72 0.66 -6.92
N ARG A 3 31.85 -0.27 -7.23
CA ARG A 3 31.11 -0.29 -8.50
C ARG A 3 29.99 0.73 -8.42
N SER A 4 30.30 1.98 -8.74
CA SER A 4 29.29 2.97 -9.12
C SER A 4 28.78 2.61 -10.53
N LYS A 5 27.96 1.59 -10.66
CA LYS A 5 27.14 1.41 -11.86
C LYS A 5 25.77 1.97 -11.54
N ARG A 6 25.39 3.04 -12.22
CA ARG A 6 24.02 3.56 -12.18
C ARG A 6 23.15 2.57 -12.95
N ASP A 7 22.42 1.74 -12.22
CA ASP A 7 21.48 0.81 -12.82
C ASP A 7 20.13 1.52 -12.99
N TRP A 8 19.74 1.73 -14.25
CA TRP A 8 18.43 2.24 -14.64
C TRP A 8 17.62 1.11 -15.25
N SER A 9 16.34 1.00 -14.88
CA SER A 9 15.41 0.15 -15.60
C SER A 9 14.30 1.01 -16.19
N SER A 10 13.97 0.81 -17.44
CA SER A 10 12.77 1.37 -18.05
C SER A 10 11.79 0.26 -18.35
N ASP A 11 10.55 0.41 -17.87
CA ASP A 11 9.41 -0.39 -18.33
C ASP A 11 8.87 0.28 -19.59
N VAL A 12 9.23 -0.25 -20.74
CA VAL A 12 8.72 0.26 -22.01
C VAL A 12 7.35 -0.36 -22.23
N CYS A 13 6.30 0.30 -21.76
CA CYS A 13 4.91 -0.09 -21.98
C CYS A 13 4.42 0.14 -23.42
N SER A 14 5.22 0.74 -24.29
CA SER A 14 4.88 0.90 -25.71
C SER A 14 6.10 0.72 -26.58
N SER A 15 5.94 -0.02 -27.67
CA SER A 15 6.96 -0.32 -28.68
C SER A 15 7.47 0.90 -29.46
N ASP A 16 6.92 2.08 -29.20
CA ASP A 16 7.14 3.28 -30.01
C ASP A 16 8.18 4.24 -29.43
N LEU A 17 8.70 3.96 -28.22
CA LEU A 17 9.67 4.81 -27.57
C LEU A 17 11.06 4.20 -27.62
N ASN A 18 12.02 4.90 -28.23
CA ASN A 18 13.46 4.56 -28.22
C ASN A 18 14.07 4.76 -26.81
N THR A 19 13.28 4.59 -25.74
CA THR A 19 13.70 4.85 -24.36
C THR A 19 14.86 3.96 -23.94
N ALA A 20 14.81 2.67 -24.33
CA ALA A 20 15.87 1.71 -24.02
C ALA A 20 17.21 2.11 -24.65
N ASP A 21 17.17 2.51 -25.93
CA ASP A 21 18.35 2.93 -26.67
C ASP A 21 18.95 4.25 -26.13
N LEU A 22 18.07 5.20 -25.81
CA LEU A 22 18.48 6.47 -25.20
C LEU A 22 19.09 6.28 -23.82
N ALA A 23 18.48 5.43 -22.97
CA ALA A 23 18.99 5.10 -21.66
C ALA A 23 20.36 4.39 -21.76
N THR A 24 20.52 3.44 -22.69
CA THR A 24 21.78 2.75 -22.93
C THR A 24 22.86 3.72 -23.41
N LYS A 25 22.55 4.63 -24.34
CA LYS A 25 23.45 5.69 -24.79
C LYS A 25 23.87 6.62 -23.67
N ALA A 26 22.98 6.89 -22.72
CA ALA A 26 23.25 7.68 -21.51
C ALA A 26 24.08 6.91 -20.46
N GLY A 27 24.46 5.65 -20.72
CA GLY A 27 25.28 4.81 -19.83
C GLY A 27 24.48 4.07 -18.75
N ALA A 28 23.15 3.97 -18.90
CA ALA A 28 22.31 3.18 -18.01
C ALA A 28 22.39 1.69 -18.35
N VAL A 29 22.19 0.83 -17.34
CA VAL A 29 21.97 -0.62 -17.52
C VAL A 29 20.49 -0.86 -17.73
N VAL A 30 20.10 -1.16 -18.97
CA VAL A 30 18.71 -1.41 -19.33
C VAL A 30 18.35 -2.87 -19.05
N ARG A 31 17.20 -3.09 -18.41
CA ARG A 31 16.60 -4.38 -18.13
C ARG A 31 15.21 -4.45 -18.76
N HIS A 32 14.89 -5.51 -19.47
CA HIS A 32 13.59 -5.72 -20.08
C HIS A 32 12.76 -6.69 -19.23
N GLU A 33 11.59 -6.24 -18.78
CA GLU A 33 10.59 -7.09 -18.11
C GLU A 33 9.54 -7.51 -19.13
N TYR A 34 9.33 -8.83 -19.26
CA TYR A 34 8.39 -9.41 -20.23
C TYR A 34 6.94 -9.41 -19.74
N SER A 35 6.75 -9.35 -18.43
CA SER A 35 5.42 -9.32 -17.82
C SER A 35 4.99 -7.87 -17.62
N GLN A 36 3.91 -7.46 -18.28
CA GLN A 36 3.38 -6.10 -18.16
C GLN A 36 2.99 -5.76 -16.73
N GLY A 37 3.38 -4.55 -16.29
CA GLY A 37 2.97 -3.94 -15.02
C GLY A 37 4.14 -3.50 -14.15
N LYS A 38 4.02 -2.31 -13.55
CA LYS A 38 5.04 -1.66 -12.72
C LYS A 38 5.53 -2.56 -11.57
N GLY A 39 4.62 -3.29 -10.92
CA GLY A 39 4.97 -4.21 -9.84
C GLY A 39 5.87 -5.37 -10.29
N ASN A 40 5.73 -5.86 -11.53
CA ASN A 40 6.60 -6.91 -12.06
C ASN A 40 8.03 -6.40 -12.28
N VAL A 41 8.19 -5.18 -12.81
CA VAL A 41 9.48 -4.52 -12.97
C VAL A 41 10.16 -4.35 -11.60
N ILE A 42 9.46 -3.79 -10.61
CA ILE A 42 9.98 -3.58 -9.27
C ILE A 42 10.40 -4.91 -8.61
N ARG A 43 9.57 -5.96 -8.75
CA ARG A 43 9.89 -7.30 -8.24
C ARG A 43 11.21 -7.82 -8.81
N ARG A 44 11.41 -7.68 -10.10
CA ARG A 44 12.64 -8.09 -10.76
C ARG A 44 13.83 -7.28 -10.28
N MET A 45 13.71 -5.95 -10.27
CA MET A 45 14.79 -5.05 -9.85
C MET A 45 15.22 -5.28 -8.41
N PHE A 46 14.25 -5.49 -7.49
CA PHE A 46 14.53 -5.77 -6.09
C PHE A 46 15.25 -7.11 -5.86
N ARG A 47 15.08 -8.06 -6.77
CA ARG A 47 15.78 -9.36 -6.72
C ARG A 47 17.17 -9.29 -7.34
N GLU A 48 17.32 -8.62 -8.48
CA GLU A 48 18.53 -8.63 -9.27
C GLU A 48 19.59 -7.60 -8.80
N ILE A 49 19.16 -6.53 -8.14
CA ILE A 49 20.07 -5.44 -7.74
C ILE A 49 20.36 -5.53 -6.25
N ASP A 50 21.66 -5.41 -5.91
CA ASP A 50 22.14 -5.23 -4.56
C ASP A 50 22.78 -3.85 -4.42
N ALA A 51 22.15 -2.99 -3.58
CA ALA A 51 22.59 -1.63 -3.32
C ALA A 51 22.26 -1.22 -1.87
N GLN A 52 23.01 -0.30 -1.31
CA GLN A 52 22.73 0.22 0.03
C GLN A 52 21.50 1.13 0.07
N CYS A 53 21.22 1.79 -1.05
CA CYS A 53 20.06 2.66 -1.24
C CYS A 53 19.49 2.46 -2.65
N TYR A 54 18.18 2.36 -2.73
CA TYR A 54 17.45 2.25 -3.98
C TYR A 54 16.60 3.49 -4.16
N ILE A 55 16.61 4.06 -5.36
CA ILE A 55 15.72 5.17 -5.72
C ILE A 55 14.83 4.71 -6.86
N MET A 56 13.54 4.78 -6.65
CA MET A 56 12.50 4.56 -7.64
C MET A 56 11.98 5.91 -8.12
N VAL A 57 11.92 6.10 -9.43
CA VAL A 57 11.38 7.31 -10.06
C VAL A 57 10.68 6.93 -11.36
N ASP A 58 9.59 7.59 -11.69
CA ASP A 58 8.91 7.40 -12.98
C ASP A 58 9.71 8.10 -14.10
N GLY A 59 9.73 7.50 -15.30
CA GLY A 59 10.57 7.98 -16.42
C GLY A 59 9.87 9.02 -17.30
N ASP A 60 8.85 9.72 -16.81
CA ASP A 60 8.04 10.70 -17.55
C ASP A 60 8.42 12.16 -17.27
N ASP A 61 9.60 12.37 -16.65
CA ASP A 61 10.18 13.69 -16.27
C ASP A 61 9.29 14.54 -15.34
N THR A 62 8.30 13.93 -14.70
CA THR A 62 7.44 14.63 -13.73
C THR A 62 8.12 14.88 -12.39
N TYR A 63 9.20 14.14 -12.09
CA TYR A 63 9.95 14.24 -10.84
C TYR A 63 11.37 14.75 -11.04
N PRO A 64 11.73 15.91 -10.42
CA PRO A 64 13.09 16.45 -10.52
C PRO A 64 14.13 15.52 -9.88
N ALA A 65 15.17 15.16 -10.62
CA ALA A 65 16.20 14.22 -10.19
C ALA A 65 17.06 14.75 -9.02
N GLU A 66 17.06 16.06 -8.79
CA GLU A 66 17.86 16.77 -7.77
C GLU A 66 17.53 16.30 -6.34
N TYR A 67 16.28 15.97 -6.08
CA TYR A 67 15.83 15.47 -4.77
C TYR A 67 16.35 14.06 -4.45
N GLY A 68 16.78 13.29 -5.45
CA GLY A 68 17.33 11.95 -5.26
C GLY A 68 18.51 11.91 -4.29
N LYS A 69 19.40 12.90 -4.35
CA LYS A 69 20.54 13.00 -3.43
C LYS A 69 20.09 13.24 -1.99
N GLN A 70 19.08 14.08 -1.78
CA GLN A 70 18.53 14.34 -0.46
C GLN A 70 17.85 13.08 0.10
N MET A 71 17.04 12.40 -0.69
CA MET A 71 16.37 11.16 -0.31
C MET A 71 17.36 10.04 0.01
N ALA A 72 18.42 9.88 -0.81
CA ALA A 72 19.48 8.93 -0.54
C ALA A 72 20.23 9.23 0.77
N ASN A 73 20.47 10.50 1.08
CA ASN A 73 21.12 10.88 2.34
C ASN A 73 20.25 10.55 3.58
N LEU A 74 18.93 10.64 3.48
CA LEU A 74 18.02 10.23 4.57
C LEU A 74 18.10 8.72 4.81
N VAL A 75 18.13 7.92 3.75
CA VAL A 75 18.27 6.47 3.85
C VAL A 75 19.63 6.09 4.45
N LEU A 76 20.72 6.65 3.92
CA LEU A 76 22.09 6.25 4.28
C LEU A 76 22.55 6.80 5.63
N LYS A 77 22.19 8.04 5.97
CA LYS A 77 22.67 8.72 7.19
C LYS A 77 21.71 8.61 8.35
N LYS A 78 20.38 8.74 8.12
CA LYS A 78 19.36 8.68 9.16
C LYS A 78 18.78 7.28 9.36
N ARG A 79 19.21 6.28 8.60
CA ARG A 79 18.73 4.91 8.63
C ARG A 79 17.21 4.81 8.40
N THR A 80 16.66 5.70 7.57
CA THR A 80 15.28 5.67 7.16
C THR A 80 15.07 4.48 6.21
N ASP A 81 14.03 3.68 6.42
CA ASP A 81 13.76 2.52 5.58
C ASP A 81 13.09 2.87 4.27
N MET A 82 12.21 3.86 4.30
CA MET A 82 11.54 4.38 3.11
C MET A 82 11.40 5.90 3.19
N VAL A 83 11.82 6.60 2.14
CA VAL A 83 11.60 8.04 1.96
C VAL A 83 10.60 8.23 0.83
N VAL A 84 9.57 9.02 1.08
CA VAL A 84 8.48 9.31 0.15
C VAL A 84 8.63 10.73 -0.38
N GLY A 85 8.63 10.90 -1.70
CA GLY A 85 8.57 12.21 -2.33
C GLY A 85 7.15 12.77 -2.25
N ASP A 86 6.94 13.76 -1.38
CA ASP A 86 5.65 14.40 -1.15
C ASP A 86 5.44 15.54 -2.16
N ARG A 87 4.66 15.30 -3.18
CA ARG A 87 4.26 16.29 -4.17
C ARG A 87 3.02 17.10 -3.75
N LEU A 88 2.19 16.53 -2.84
CA LEU A 88 0.90 17.13 -2.45
C LEU A 88 1.06 18.34 -1.53
N SER A 89 2.20 18.46 -0.84
CA SER A 89 2.55 19.62 -0.02
C SER A 89 3.24 20.74 -0.83
N SER A 90 3.44 20.56 -2.12
CA SER A 90 4.03 21.53 -3.05
C SER A 90 2.95 22.18 -3.95
N THR A 91 3.34 22.62 -5.12
CA THR A 91 2.50 23.29 -6.14
C THR A 91 1.49 22.38 -6.87
N TYR A 92 1.46 21.07 -6.55
CA TYR A 92 0.64 20.06 -7.23
C TYR A 92 -0.85 20.41 -7.34
N PHE A 93 -1.44 21.04 -6.31
CA PHE A 93 -2.85 21.42 -6.31
C PHE A 93 -3.15 22.65 -7.17
N ASP A 94 -2.15 23.52 -7.38
CA ASP A 94 -2.29 24.70 -8.22
C ASP A 94 -2.27 24.34 -9.70
N GLU A 95 -1.52 23.31 -10.06
CA GLU A 95 -1.32 22.83 -11.43
C GLU A 95 -2.35 21.78 -11.87
N ASN A 96 -2.76 20.86 -10.98
CA ASN A 96 -3.72 19.79 -11.27
C ASN A 96 -5.14 20.08 -10.76
N LYS A 97 -5.93 20.79 -11.54
CA LYS A 97 -7.35 21.15 -11.25
C LYS A 97 -8.36 20.00 -11.42
N ARG A 98 -7.97 18.73 -11.31
CA ARG A 98 -8.89 17.58 -11.45
C ARG A 98 -9.49 17.20 -10.07
N PRO A 99 -10.75 17.60 -9.75
CA PRO A 99 -11.30 17.54 -8.39
C PRO A 99 -11.45 16.10 -7.84
N PHE A 100 -11.67 15.10 -8.69
CA PHE A 100 -11.92 13.72 -8.25
C PHE A 100 -10.68 12.88 -8.08
N HIS A 101 -9.55 13.18 -8.71
CA HIS A 101 -8.30 12.46 -8.54
C HIS A 101 -7.69 12.71 -7.14
N ASN A 102 -7.80 13.95 -6.68
CA ASN A 102 -7.34 14.35 -5.35
C ASN A 102 -8.20 13.75 -4.24
N PHE A 103 -9.50 13.57 -4.48
CA PHE A 103 -10.43 12.97 -3.52
C PHE A 103 -10.07 11.50 -3.21
N GLY A 104 -9.78 10.69 -4.23
CA GLY A 104 -9.35 9.29 -4.04
C GLY A 104 -8.08 9.17 -3.21
N ASN A 105 -7.05 9.95 -3.53
CA ASN A 105 -5.79 9.96 -2.75
C ASN A 105 -6.01 10.44 -1.31
N CYS A 106 -6.85 11.46 -1.10
CA CYS A 106 -7.18 11.97 0.24
C CYS A 106 -7.88 10.90 1.09
N ILE A 107 -8.82 10.14 0.53
CA ILE A 107 -9.53 9.07 1.24
C ILE A 107 -8.57 7.91 1.58
N VAL A 108 -7.75 7.44 0.63
CA VAL A 108 -6.78 6.37 0.88
C VAL A 108 -5.78 6.81 1.95
N ARG A 109 -5.22 8.01 1.82
CA ARG A 109 -4.31 8.60 2.79
C ARG A 109 -4.93 8.70 4.17
N GLY A 110 -6.13 9.29 4.27
CA GLY A 110 -6.85 9.44 5.54
C GLY A 110 -7.15 8.09 6.19
N SER A 111 -7.53 7.09 5.39
CA SER A 111 -7.80 5.73 5.87
C SER A 111 -6.53 5.06 6.40
N ILE A 112 -5.42 5.13 5.68
CA ILE A 112 -4.13 4.53 6.09
C ILE A 112 -3.59 5.26 7.33
N ASN A 113 -3.56 6.59 7.34
CA ASN A 113 -3.06 7.36 8.47
C ASN A 113 -3.90 7.09 9.74
N ARG A 114 -5.23 6.98 9.61
CA ARG A 114 -6.10 6.64 10.74
C ARG A 114 -5.92 5.19 11.23
N LEU A 115 -5.78 4.23 10.30
CA LEU A 115 -5.61 2.82 10.62
C LEU A 115 -4.28 2.52 11.31
N PHE A 116 -3.22 3.19 10.87
CA PHE A 116 -1.85 2.91 11.33
C PHE A 116 -1.27 3.99 12.24
N LYS A 117 -2.01 5.10 12.47
CA LYS A 117 -1.56 6.26 13.27
C LYS A 117 -0.26 6.86 12.75
N THR A 118 -0.17 7.09 11.46
CA THR A 118 0.98 7.65 10.76
C THR A 118 0.63 8.98 10.12
N ASP A 119 1.66 9.74 9.68
CA ASP A 119 1.52 10.98 8.93
C ASP A 119 2.21 10.86 7.56
N ILE A 120 1.74 9.94 6.74
CA ILE A 120 2.20 9.83 5.36
C ILE A 120 1.38 10.79 4.51
N ARG A 121 2.09 11.65 3.78
CA ARG A 121 1.46 12.77 3.04
C ARG A 121 1.06 12.39 1.63
N ASP A 122 1.89 11.66 0.90
CA ASP A 122 1.59 11.18 -0.45
C ASP A 122 1.83 9.66 -0.58
N ILE A 123 0.73 8.91 -0.75
CA ILE A 123 0.77 7.45 -0.83
C ILE A 123 0.96 6.95 -2.25
N MET A 124 0.53 7.74 -3.23
CA MET A 124 0.50 7.35 -4.65
C MET A 124 1.67 7.93 -5.47
N THR A 125 2.69 8.48 -4.81
CA THR A 125 3.87 8.97 -5.52
C THR A 125 4.76 7.82 -5.98
N GLY A 126 5.27 7.94 -7.20
CA GLY A 126 6.27 7.03 -7.77
C GLY A 126 7.71 7.35 -7.37
N TYR A 127 7.97 8.52 -6.74
CA TYR A 127 9.32 8.92 -6.34
C TYR A 127 9.60 8.51 -4.90
N ARG A 128 10.41 7.48 -4.73
CA ARG A 128 10.72 6.90 -3.42
C ARG A 128 12.17 6.47 -3.31
N ALA A 129 12.72 6.54 -2.11
CA ALA A 129 14.00 5.91 -1.80
C ALA A 129 13.83 4.85 -0.71
N PHE A 130 14.62 3.78 -0.79
CA PHE A 130 14.50 2.62 0.10
C PHE A 130 15.84 2.17 0.63
N SER A 131 15.85 1.65 1.85
CA SER A 131 16.99 0.94 2.42
C SER A 131 17.14 -0.46 1.79
N TYR A 132 18.32 -1.05 1.92
CA TYR A 132 18.53 -2.46 1.57
C TYR A 132 17.59 -3.37 2.35
N LEU A 133 17.40 -3.10 3.63
CA LEU A 133 16.54 -3.88 4.52
C LEU A 133 15.09 -3.88 4.04
N PHE A 134 14.56 -2.72 3.66
CA PHE A 134 13.24 -2.62 3.07
C PHE A 134 13.12 -3.48 1.82
N VAL A 135 14.04 -3.29 0.85
CA VAL A 135 13.97 -3.96 -0.46
C VAL A 135 14.06 -5.48 -0.35
N LYS A 136 14.92 -5.99 0.52
CA LYS A 136 15.10 -7.45 0.68
C LYS A 136 14.03 -8.11 1.55
N SER A 137 13.29 -7.34 2.35
CA SER A 137 12.19 -7.85 3.18
C SER A 137 10.80 -7.65 2.55
N PHE A 138 10.67 -6.79 1.53
CA PHE A 138 9.39 -6.46 0.92
C PHE A 138 8.92 -7.53 -0.08
N PRO A 139 7.81 -8.23 0.20
CA PRO A 139 7.23 -9.20 -0.73
C PRO A 139 6.38 -8.47 -1.77
N VAL A 140 6.90 -8.25 -2.97
CA VAL A 140 6.16 -7.61 -4.07
C VAL A 140 5.04 -8.53 -4.55
N LEU A 141 3.79 -8.25 -4.21
CA LEU A 141 2.61 -9.06 -4.59
C LEU A 141 1.80 -8.42 -5.70
N SER A 142 1.69 -7.09 -5.71
CA SER A 142 0.97 -6.33 -6.73
C SER A 142 1.68 -6.39 -8.08
N LYS A 143 0.90 -6.40 -9.15
CA LYS A 143 1.41 -6.40 -10.54
C LYS A 143 1.40 -4.99 -11.15
N GLY A 144 0.49 -4.14 -10.72
CA GLY A 144 0.20 -2.82 -11.30
C GLY A 144 0.64 -1.65 -10.42
N PHE A 145 -0.09 -0.55 -10.55
CA PHE A 145 0.16 0.70 -9.83
C PHE A 145 -0.23 0.65 -8.34
N GLU A 146 -0.89 -0.42 -7.89
CA GLU A 146 -1.18 -0.62 -6.46
C GLU A 146 0.09 -0.81 -5.63
N ILE A 147 1.23 -0.98 -6.29
CA ILE A 147 2.52 -1.24 -5.66
C ILE A 147 2.96 -0.09 -4.73
N GLU A 148 2.69 1.17 -5.07
CA GLU A 148 3.03 2.31 -4.21
C GLU A 148 2.26 2.26 -2.88
N THR A 149 0.98 1.91 -2.94
CA THR A 149 0.14 1.71 -1.76
C THR A 149 0.61 0.50 -0.95
N GLU A 150 0.96 -0.60 -1.61
CA GLU A 150 1.48 -1.82 -0.97
C GLU A 150 2.79 -1.55 -0.22
N MET A 151 3.74 -0.84 -0.82
CA MET A 151 4.99 -0.42 -0.19
C MET A 151 4.74 0.42 1.07
N THR A 152 3.84 1.40 0.96
CA THR A 152 3.50 2.28 2.07
C THR A 152 2.91 1.48 3.24
N ILE A 153 1.96 0.60 2.97
CA ILE A 153 1.30 -0.21 3.99
C ILE A 153 2.29 -1.19 4.62
N HIS A 154 3.15 -1.81 3.81
CA HIS A 154 4.18 -2.70 4.31
C HIS A 154 5.10 -1.97 5.29
N ALA A 155 5.64 -0.81 4.92
CA ALA A 155 6.49 -0.01 5.80
C ALA A 155 5.82 0.28 7.14
N VAL A 156 4.56 0.73 7.10
CA VAL A 156 3.82 1.13 8.29
C VAL A 156 3.37 -0.07 9.14
N ASP A 157 2.91 -1.16 8.50
CA ASP A 157 2.50 -2.38 9.21
C ASP A 157 3.67 -3.06 9.91
N LYS A 158 4.87 -2.92 9.36
CA LYS A 158 6.11 -3.51 9.91
C LYS A 158 6.93 -2.53 10.75
N ASN A 159 6.35 -1.38 11.15
CA ASN A 159 7.01 -0.35 11.95
C ASN A 159 8.36 0.11 11.40
N MET A 160 8.52 0.09 10.09
CA MET A 160 9.72 0.61 9.42
C MET A 160 9.72 2.14 9.48
N LEU A 161 10.90 2.74 9.53
CA LEU A 161 11.05 4.19 9.60
C LEU A 161 10.74 4.82 8.24
N VAL A 162 9.69 5.63 8.19
CA VAL A 162 9.26 6.36 6.98
C VAL A 162 9.46 7.85 7.17
N ASP A 163 10.05 8.52 6.18
CA ASP A 163 10.22 9.98 6.15
C ASP A 163 9.65 10.55 4.85
N ASN A 164 9.35 11.86 4.82
CA ASN A 164 8.80 12.54 3.65
C ASN A 164 9.75 13.66 3.23
N VAL A 165 9.96 13.82 1.93
CA VAL A 165 10.67 14.95 1.32
C VAL A 165 9.69 15.69 0.42
N ILE A 166 9.45 16.96 0.69
CA ILE A 166 8.63 17.80 -0.18
C ILE A 166 9.38 17.99 -1.51
N ILE A 167 8.74 17.62 -2.59
CA ILE A 167 9.29 17.71 -3.94
C ILE A 167 8.40 18.56 -4.81
N GLU A 168 9.00 19.29 -5.74
CA GLU A 168 8.25 19.92 -6.84
C GLU A 168 7.75 18.85 -7.80
N TYR A 169 6.58 19.08 -8.37
CA TYR A 169 6.00 18.22 -9.40
C TYR A 169 5.90 19.03 -10.70
N ARG A 170 6.43 18.49 -11.78
CA ARG A 170 6.37 19.12 -13.10
C ARG A 170 5.20 18.55 -13.88
N ASP A 171 4.52 19.41 -14.63
CA ASP A 171 3.48 18.94 -15.55
C ASP A 171 4.09 18.03 -16.63
N ARG A 172 3.30 17.06 -17.04
CA ARG A 172 3.69 16.17 -18.15
C ARG A 172 3.86 16.97 -19.44
N PRO A 173 4.81 16.59 -20.29
CA PRO A 173 4.95 17.17 -21.62
C PRO A 173 3.62 17.09 -22.40
N ASP A 174 3.32 18.11 -23.19
CA ASP A 174 2.14 18.18 -24.04
C ASP A 174 2.00 16.93 -24.92
N GLY A 175 0.82 16.30 -24.92
CA GLY A 175 0.52 15.10 -25.70
C GLY A 175 0.44 13.79 -24.87
N SER A 176 0.71 13.84 -23.58
CA SER A 176 0.55 12.69 -22.67
C SER A 176 -0.81 12.70 -21.99
N GLU A 177 -1.74 11.83 -22.43
CA GLU A 177 -3.06 11.71 -21.79
C GLU A 177 -3.04 10.73 -20.61
N SER A 178 -3.69 11.15 -19.51
CA SER A 178 -3.94 10.25 -18.37
C SER A 178 -5.08 9.28 -18.71
N LYS A 179 -4.82 7.98 -18.70
CA LYS A 179 -5.80 6.90 -18.95
C LYS A 179 -6.75 6.63 -17.77
N LEU A 180 -6.90 7.55 -16.82
CA LEU A 180 -7.71 7.35 -15.61
C LEU A 180 -9.19 7.72 -15.83
N ASN A 181 -10.09 6.79 -15.46
CA ASN A 181 -11.54 6.94 -15.57
C ASN A 181 -12.13 7.15 -14.17
N THR A 182 -12.73 8.30 -13.90
CA THR A 182 -13.12 8.81 -12.57
C THR A 182 -14.05 7.87 -11.78
N TYR A 183 -15.07 7.28 -12.40
CA TYR A 183 -16.03 6.41 -11.69
C TYR A 183 -15.47 5.01 -11.41
N THR A 184 -14.81 4.41 -12.39
CA THR A 184 -14.19 3.08 -12.23
C THR A 184 -13.03 3.12 -11.24
N ASP A 185 -12.30 4.22 -11.18
CA ASP A 185 -11.16 4.37 -10.28
C ASP A 185 -11.61 4.68 -8.85
N GLY A 186 -12.71 5.43 -8.66
CA GLY A 186 -13.34 5.63 -7.34
C GLY A 186 -13.80 4.32 -6.70
N MET A 187 -14.42 3.42 -7.48
CA MET A 187 -14.80 2.09 -6.99
C MET A 187 -13.58 1.22 -6.67
N LYS A 188 -12.52 1.26 -7.48
CA LYS A 188 -11.26 0.55 -7.19
C LYS A 188 -10.64 1.03 -5.88
N VAL A 189 -10.64 2.33 -5.64
CA VAL A 189 -10.16 2.93 -4.38
C VAL A 189 -10.95 2.39 -3.19
N LEU A 190 -12.29 2.38 -3.27
CA LEU A 190 -13.15 1.86 -2.21
C LEU A 190 -12.87 0.38 -1.93
N PHE A 191 -12.79 -0.45 -2.97
CA PHE A 191 -12.43 -1.87 -2.83
C PHE A 191 -11.04 -2.06 -2.22
N THR A 192 -10.08 -1.21 -2.60
CA THR A 192 -8.73 -1.24 -2.03
C THR A 192 -8.78 -0.94 -0.53
N ILE A 193 -9.52 0.08 -0.09
CA ILE A 193 -9.68 0.42 1.33
C ILE A 193 -10.30 -0.75 2.10
N ILE A 194 -11.37 -1.34 1.59
CA ILE A 194 -12.02 -2.50 2.22
C ILE A 194 -11.03 -3.69 2.31
N LYS A 195 -10.30 -3.97 1.23
CA LYS A 195 -9.28 -5.02 1.19
C LYS A 195 -8.19 -4.79 2.22
N LEU A 196 -7.71 -3.55 2.33
CA LEU A 196 -6.70 -3.14 3.30
C LEU A 196 -7.21 -3.29 4.74
N PHE A 197 -8.42 -2.77 5.02
CA PHE A 197 -9.01 -2.85 6.34
C PHE A 197 -9.21 -4.30 6.79
N LYS A 198 -9.77 -5.13 5.90
CA LYS A 198 -9.92 -6.58 6.12
C LYS A 198 -8.59 -7.29 6.35
N GLY A 199 -7.52 -6.93 5.60
CA GLY A 199 -6.23 -7.59 5.64
C GLY A 199 -5.35 -7.20 6.84
N TYR A 200 -5.35 -5.92 7.24
CA TYR A 200 -4.43 -5.40 8.24
C TYR A 200 -5.04 -5.15 9.62
N ARG A 201 -6.38 -4.98 9.69
CA ARG A 201 -7.14 -4.80 10.93
C ARG A 201 -8.39 -5.69 10.96
N PRO A 202 -8.22 -7.02 10.78
CA PRO A 202 -9.36 -7.92 10.60
C PRO A 202 -10.30 -7.94 11.80
N PHE A 203 -9.80 -7.86 13.02
CA PHE A 203 -10.65 -7.82 14.21
C PHE A 203 -11.57 -6.58 14.22
N GLN A 204 -11.05 -5.41 13.82
CA GLN A 204 -11.89 -4.20 13.76
C GLN A 204 -12.94 -4.31 12.65
N PHE A 205 -12.57 -4.87 11.48
CA PHE A 205 -13.48 -5.06 10.35
C PHE A 205 -14.59 -6.05 10.68
N PHE A 206 -14.23 -7.27 11.05
CA PHE A 206 -15.21 -8.32 11.35
C PHE A 206 -15.94 -8.07 12.66
N GLY A 207 -15.31 -7.44 13.65
CA GLY A 207 -15.92 -7.06 14.91
C GLY A 207 -17.00 -5.99 14.73
N SER A 208 -16.77 -4.97 13.90
CA SER A 208 -17.80 -3.98 13.59
C SER A 208 -18.97 -4.60 12.81
N MET A 209 -18.67 -5.52 11.88
CA MET A 209 -19.71 -6.27 11.16
C MET A 209 -20.52 -7.17 12.10
N ALA A 210 -19.86 -7.89 13.00
CA ALA A 210 -20.50 -8.72 14.01
C ALA A 210 -21.41 -7.91 14.93
N PHE A 211 -20.93 -6.74 15.37
CA PHE A 211 -21.70 -5.83 16.20
C PHE A 211 -22.97 -5.32 15.48
N LEU A 212 -22.84 -4.92 14.23
CA LEU A 212 -23.98 -4.49 13.41
C LEU A 212 -25.01 -5.62 13.24
N LEU A 213 -24.56 -6.84 12.91
CA LEU A 213 -25.43 -8.00 12.77
C LEU A 213 -26.12 -8.35 14.09
N MET A 214 -25.42 -8.21 15.23
CA MET A 214 -26.00 -8.45 16.55
C MET A 214 -27.08 -7.43 16.89
N ILE A 215 -26.91 -6.15 16.53
CA ILE A 215 -27.96 -5.12 16.69
C ILE A 215 -29.18 -5.47 15.86
N ILE A 216 -28.99 -5.90 14.60
CA ILE A 216 -30.11 -6.30 13.72
C ILE A 216 -30.82 -7.53 14.30
N ALA A 217 -30.08 -8.54 14.74
CA ALA A 217 -30.64 -9.73 15.38
C ALA A 217 -31.48 -9.39 16.62
N ALA A 218 -30.93 -8.55 17.50
CA ALA A 218 -31.60 -8.07 18.70
C ALA A 218 -32.88 -7.27 18.35
N GLY A 219 -32.81 -6.37 17.38
CA GLY A 219 -33.96 -5.60 16.91
C GLY A 219 -35.11 -6.45 16.37
N LEU A 220 -34.80 -7.58 15.73
CA LEU A 220 -35.81 -8.56 15.28
C LEU A 220 -36.29 -9.49 16.42
N PHE A 221 -35.41 -9.87 17.34
CA PHE A 221 -35.69 -10.79 18.42
C PHE A 221 -36.55 -10.14 19.54
N ILE A 222 -36.17 -8.94 19.98
CA ILE A 222 -36.79 -8.27 21.14
C ILE A 222 -38.32 -8.13 21.00
N PRO A 223 -38.91 -7.67 19.88
CA PRO A 223 -40.37 -7.58 19.73
C PRO A 223 -41.06 -8.93 19.83
N VAL A 224 -40.49 -9.99 19.24
CA VAL A 224 -41.01 -11.35 19.29
C VAL A 224 -40.99 -11.88 20.73
N PHE A 225 -39.88 -11.64 21.42
CA PHE A 225 -39.71 -12.05 22.82
C PHE A 225 -40.67 -11.31 23.78
N MET A 226 -40.85 -10.00 23.58
CA MET A 226 -41.81 -9.23 24.38
C MET A 226 -43.28 -9.70 24.15
N THR A 227 -43.64 -10.03 22.91
CA THR A 227 -44.96 -10.61 22.61
C THR A 227 -45.11 -11.96 23.30
N TYR A 228 -44.10 -12.81 23.29
CA TYR A 228 -44.11 -14.08 24.02
C TYR A 228 -44.31 -13.90 25.52
N LEU A 229 -43.65 -12.94 26.14
CA LEU A 229 -43.80 -12.66 27.59
C LEU A 229 -45.23 -12.20 27.94
N HIS A 230 -45.91 -11.48 27.05
CA HIS A 230 -47.28 -10.98 27.28
C HIS A 230 -48.36 -12.00 26.95
N THR A 231 -48.18 -12.83 25.93
CA THR A 231 -49.23 -13.70 25.40
C THR A 231 -48.96 -15.19 25.57
N GLY A 232 -47.71 -15.59 25.90
CA GLY A 232 -47.30 -16.99 25.92
C GLY A 232 -47.19 -17.62 24.53
N LEU A 233 -47.38 -16.86 23.45
CA LEU A 233 -47.40 -17.35 22.07
C LEU A 233 -46.29 -16.66 21.23
N VAL A 234 -45.84 -17.37 20.21
CA VAL A 234 -44.84 -16.86 19.24
C VAL A 234 -45.51 -16.66 17.87
N PRO A 235 -46.24 -15.54 17.63
CA PRO A 235 -47.01 -15.35 16.40
C PRO A 235 -46.10 -15.22 15.16
N ASN A 236 -44.88 -14.70 15.30
CA ASN A 236 -43.93 -14.44 14.20
C ASN A 236 -42.75 -15.43 14.23
N PHE A 237 -43.04 -16.72 14.15
CA PHE A 237 -42.04 -17.78 14.18
C PHE A 237 -40.94 -17.64 13.08
N PRO A 238 -41.28 -17.24 11.81
CA PRO A 238 -40.24 -16.98 10.79
C PRO A 238 -39.23 -15.90 11.19
N THR A 239 -39.69 -14.80 11.83
CA THR A 239 -38.82 -13.73 12.32
C THR A 239 -37.87 -14.20 13.41
N LEU A 240 -38.36 -15.07 14.32
CA LEU A 240 -37.52 -15.69 15.34
C LEU A 240 -36.40 -16.52 14.72
N ILE A 241 -36.72 -17.34 13.71
CA ILE A 241 -35.69 -18.14 13.00
C ILE A 241 -34.66 -17.24 12.32
N VAL A 242 -35.10 -16.22 11.57
CA VAL A 242 -34.23 -15.28 10.88
C VAL A 242 -33.29 -14.55 11.87
N SER A 243 -33.83 -14.09 13.01
CA SER A 243 -33.02 -13.44 14.04
C SER A 243 -31.93 -14.36 14.59
N GLY A 244 -32.26 -15.65 14.80
CA GLY A 244 -31.31 -16.66 15.24
C GLY A 244 -30.16 -16.89 14.23
N PHE A 245 -30.48 -17.00 12.94
CA PHE A 245 -29.46 -17.14 11.90
C PHE A 245 -28.58 -15.90 11.77
N ILE A 246 -29.13 -14.68 11.92
CA ILE A 246 -28.35 -13.46 11.93
C ILE A 246 -27.42 -13.42 13.16
N ALA A 247 -27.88 -13.84 14.33
CA ALA A 247 -27.06 -13.93 15.53
C ALA A 247 -25.90 -14.94 15.36
N LEU A 248 -26.17 -16.11 14.75
CA LEU A 248 -25.14 -17.09 14.41
C LEU A 248 -24.11 -16.52 13.41
N ALA A 249 -24.56 -15.78 12.39
CA ALA A 249 -23.67 -15.11 11.44
C ALA A 249 -22.82 -14.04 12.12
N ALA A 250 -23.37 -13.29 13.09
CA ALA A 250 -22.62 -12.34 13.90
C ALA A 250 -21.52 -13.02 14.73
N LEU A 251 -21.85 -14.14 15.38
CA LEU A 251 -20.90 -14.92 16.14
C LEU A 251 -19.75 -15.48 15.25
N GLN A 252 -20.11 -16.00 14.07
CA GLN A 252 -19.14 -16.48 13.08
C GLN A 252 -18.21 -15.36 12.59
N ALA A 253 -18.75 -14.16 12.32
CA ALA A 253 -17.96 -12.99 11.94
C ALA A 253 -16.98 -12.59 13.07
N PHE A 254 -17.44 -12.59 14.31
CA PHE A 254 -16.59 -12.29 15.47
C PHE A 254 -15.40 -13.24 15.59
N PHE A 255 -15.63 -14.56 15.56
CA PHE A 255 -14.56 -15.56 15.61
C PHE A 255 -13.62 -15.49 14.40
N SER A 256 -14.15 -15.21 13.21
CA SER A 256 -13.32 -14.99 12.02
C SER A 256 -12.38 -13.80 12.22
N GLY A 257 -12.87 -12.72 12.83
CA GLY A 257 -12.05 -11.55 13.17
C GLY A 257 -10.91 -11.88 14.15
N LEU A 258 -11.18 -12.68 15.17
CA LEU A 258 -10.17 -13.14 16.14
C LEU A 258 -9.09 -14.00 15.47
N ILE A 259 -9.48 -15.00 14.70
CA ILE A 259 -8.55 -15.92 14.02
C ILE A 259 -7.66 -15.14 13.06
N LEU A 260 -8.23 -14.30 12.21
CA LEU A 260 -7.47 -13.50 11.26
C LEU A 260 -6.54 -12.50 11.95
N SER A 261 -6.95 -11.92 13.10
CA SER A 261 -6.10 -11.03 13.89
C SER A 261 -4.87 -11.75 14.43
N THR A 262 -5.04 -12.97 14.91
CA THR A 262 -3.93 -13.84 15.38
C THR A 262 -2.97 -14.18 14.24
N ILE A 263 -3.48 -14.45 13.03
CA ILE A 263 -2.66 -14.71 11.85
C ILE A 263 -1.84 -13.46 11.47
N VAL A 264 -2.45 -12.27 11.49
CA VAL A 264 -1.74 -11.01 11.20
C VAL A 264 -0.64 -10.77 12.23
N GLN A 265 -0.92 -11.01 13.52
CA GLN A 265 0.08 -10.88 14.58
C GLN A 265 1.25 -11.85 14.36
N LYS A 266 0.96 -13.12 14.04
CA LYS A 266 1.99 -14.10 13.73
C LYS A 266 2.83 -13.68 12.53
N ASN A 267 2.22 -13.18 11.46
CA ASN A 267 2.95 -12.69 10.29
C ASN A 267 3.91 -11.52 10.62
N ARG A 268 3.55 -10.67 11.59
CA ARG A 268 4.45 -9.60 12.07
C ARG A 268 5.63 -10.18 12.85
N GLN A 269 5.41 -11.16 13.71
CA GLN A 269 6.48 -11.85 14.44
C GLN A 269 7.43 -12.56 13.48
N ASP A 270 6.92 -13.30 12.52
CA ASP A 270 7.72 -14.00 11.50
C ASP A 270 8.54 -13.00 10.66
N PHE A 271 8.01 -11.81 10.42
CA PHE A 271 8.72 -10.75 9.72
C PHE A 271 9.91 -10.24 10.55
N GLU A 272 9.74 -9.98 11.85
CA GLU A 272 10.83 -9.55 12.73
C GLU A 272 11.98 -10.59 12.78
N PHE A 273 11.66 -11.87 12.82
CA PHE A 273 12.68 -12.91 12.73
C PHE A 273 13.43 -12.87 11.40
N LYS A 274 12.73 -12.67 10.28
CA LYS A 274 13.36 -12.52 8.97
C LYS A 274 14.26 -11.29 8.89
N LEU A 275 13.85 -10.17 9.48
CA LEU A 275 14.69 -8.97 9.56
C LEU A 275 16.00 -9.22 10.29
N GLN A 276 15.97 -9.93 11.42
CA GLN A 276 17.17 -10.30 12.16
C GLN A 276 18.12 -11.16 11.31
N LEU A 277 17.59 -12.12 10.54
CA LEU A 277 18.40 -12.94 9.63
C LEU A 277 19.07 -12.12 8.53
N ILE A 278 18.35 -11.16 7.93
CA ILE A 278 18.89 -10.26 6.90
C ILE A 278 19.99 -9.35 7.51
N THR A 279 19.74 -8.79 8.68
CA THR A 279 20.70 -7.91 9.38
C THR A 279 21.97 -8.66 9.72
N ASN A 280 21.89 -9.84 10.29
CA ASN A 280 23.05 -10.67 10.61
C ASN A 280 23.87 -11.02 9.37
N LYS A 281 23.22 -11.26 8.22
CA LYS A 281 23.91 -11.51 6.96
C LYS A 281 24.70 -10.28 6.49
N ILE A 282 24.11 -9.08 6.59
CA ILE A 282 24.78 -7.82 6.22
C ILE A 282 26.01 -7.57 7.10
N ASP A 283 25.91 -7.83 8.40
CA ASP A 283 27.02 -7.58 9.32
C ASP A 283 28.16 -8.57 9.09
N ASN A 284 27.87 -9.85 8.85
CA ASN A 284 28.87 -10.85 8.48
C ASN A 284 29.58 -10.54 7.14
N GLU A 285 28.90 -9.92 6.17
CA GLU A 285 29.50 -9.51 4.89
C GLU A 285 30.36 -8.25 5.00
N LYS A 286 30.22 -7.46 6.07
CA LYS A 286 31.09 -6.29 6.34
C LYS A 286 32.39 -6.67 7.08
N ASP A 287 32.35 -7.76 7.84
CA ASP A 287 33.48 -8.23 8.64
C ASP A 287 34.46 -9.11 7.82
N ASN A 288 34.05 -9.54 6.61
CA ASN A 288 34.89 -10.24 5.64
C ASN A 288 35.36 -9.31 4.50
#